data_1d836a7bc881d0ebe33ec4869fd47439
#
_entry.id   1d836a7bc881d0ebe33ec4869fd47439
#
_cell.length_a   1.000
_cell.length_b   1.000
_cell.length_c   1.000
_cell.angle_alpha   90.00
_cell.angle_beta   90.00
_cell.angle_gamma   90.00
#
_symmetry.space_group_name_H-M   'P 1'
#
loop_
_entity.id
_entity.type
_entity.pdbx_description
1 polymer ?
#
loop_
_entity_poly.entity_id
_entity_poly.type
_entity_poly.pdbx_seq_one_letter_code
_entity_poly.pdbx_strand_id
1 'polypeptide(L)'
;LLKLSRLFSYNDLQRQKLSRSPRATQRVEALMAGDWQERLLSLLADEIYKVLGKLQEYQGMMAQRNMDGKQVEAIIKAGVDTVTLSRQVQKRQWDFLITSPPYLQAHEYIRCAKLDLFWLGYSEEEIRALAKLELPYRSVPAVPIYSETFERWQSQIDEPSLRRLYDNYFYGVLGALTVLSEQVRQRMFLFVGRASIRSQPVPIDRIFTEHFTALGWKHEATLIDKIVARTLFKAEMNPATGLKDHRMATEYLVILRRRDEHGE
;
A
#
# COMPACT_ATOMS: atom_id res chain seq x y z
N LEU A 1 20.64 -5.07 -1.71
CA LEU A 1 21.39 -3.93 -1.16
C LEU A 1 20.48 -3.00 -0.34
N LEU A 2 19.40 -2.44 -0.89
CA LEU A 2 18.52 -1.47 -0.18
C LEU A 2 18.01 -1.99 1.17
N LYS A 3 17.65 -3.28 1.27
CA LYS A 3 17.26 -3.90 2.54
C LYS A 3 18.39 -3.85 3.57
N LEU A 4 19.64 -4.03 3.14
CA LEU A 4 20.81 -4.02 4.01
C LEU A 4 21.24 -2.60 4.38
N SER A 5 21.05 -1.62 3.49
CA SER A 5 21.42 -0.22 3.76
C SER A 5 20.79 0.30 5.05
N ARG A 6 19.60 -0.19 5.41
CA ARG A 6 18.90 0.18 6.64
C ARG A 6 19.65 -0.23 7.90
N LEU A 7 20.43 -1.32 7.86
CA LEU A 7 21.27 -1.74 8.98
C LEU A 7 22.49 -0.82 9.16
N PHE A 8 23.02 -0.29 8.07
CA PHE A 8 24.23 0.52 7.98
C PHE A 8 23.96 2.03 7.96
N SER A 9 22.74 2.46 8.28
CA SER A 9 22.33 3.85 8.24
C SER A 9 21.65 4.27 9.52
N TYR A 10 21.60 5.58 9.78
CA TYR A 10 20.82 6.17 10.86
C TYR A 10 19.33 5.99 10.60
N ASN A 11 18.83 4.84 10.98
CA ASN A 11 17.47 4.39 10.73
C ASN A 11 16.85 3.71 11.96
N ASP A 12 15.58 3.99 12.20
CA ASP A 12 14.76 3.20 13.12
C ASP A 12 14.34 1.92 12.40
N LEU A 13 14.95 0.80 12.77
CA LEU A 13 14.69 -0.50 12.15
C LEU A 13 13.24 -0.97 12.30
N GLN A 14 12.54 -0.53 13.34
CA GLN A 14 11.15 -0.90 13.58
C GLN A 14 10.19 -0.07 12.72
N ARG A 15 10.43 1.25 12.66
CA ARG A 15 9.58 2.20 11.93
C ARG A 15 10.01 2.43 10.49
N GLN A 16 11.15 1.85 10.10
CA GLN A 16 11.74 1.94 8.76
C GLN A 16 11.91 3.40 8.27
N LYS A 17 12.25 4.33 9.16
CA LYS A 17 12.43 5.74 8.85
C LYS A 17 13.77 6.24 9.37
N LEU A 18 14.31 7.28 8.73
CA LEU A 18 15.52 7.96 9.21
C LEU A 18 15.35 8.41 10.66
N SER A 19 16.32 8.12 11.49
CA SER A 19 16.30 8.45 12.90
C SER A 19 17.72 8.52 13.46
N ARG A 20 18.02 9.61 14.14
CA ARG A 20 19.23 9.76 14.95
C ARG A 20 18.96 9.50 16.44
N SER A 21 18.10 8.53 16.73
CA SER A 21 17.90 8.11 18.11
C SER A 21 19.20 7.57 18.72
N PRO A 22 19.39 7.62 20.07
CA PRO A 22 20.58 7.06 20.72
C PRO A 22 20.89 5.62 20.30
N ARG A 23 19.85 4.79 20.15
CA ARG A 23 20.00 3.39 19.68
C ARG A 23 20.50 3.29 18.24
N ALA A 24 20.01 4.15 17.35
CA ALA A 24 20.44 4.16 15.96
C ALA A 24 21.89 4.67 15.85
N THR A 25 22.24 5.71 16.60
CA THR A 25 23.59 6.25 16.68
C THR A 25 24.58 5.20 17.20
N GLN A 26 24.30 4.60 18.35
CA GLN A 26 25.15 3.56 18.94
C GLN A 26 25.36 2.37 17.98
N ARG A 27 24.29 1.94 17.28
CA ARG A 27 24.41 0.87 16.29
C ARG A 27 25.35 1.22 15.15
N VAL A 28 25.20 2.43 14.57
CA VAL A 28 26.04 2.88 13.45
C VAL A 28 27.49 3.05 13.88
N GLU A 29 27.73 3.65 15.05
CA GLU A 29 29.08 3.83 15.60
C GLU A 29 29.76 2.47 15.86
N ALA A 30 29.04 1.51 16.44
CA ALA A 30 29.54 0.14 16.66
C ALA A 30 29.86 -0.57 15.33
N LEU A 31 29.06 -0.37 14.29
CA LEU A 31 29.34 -0.90 12.97
C LEU A 31 30.58 -0.26 12.33
N MET A 32 30.73 1.06 12.44
CA MET A 32 31.86 1.79 11.86
C MET A 32 33.18 1.53 12.60
N ALA A 33 33.13 1.17 13.87
CA ALA A 33 34.29 0.77 14.65
C ALA A 33 34.83 -0.63 14.33
N GLY A 34 34.01 -1.47 13.64
CA GLY A 34 34.39 -2.81 13.20
C GLY A 34 34.64 -2.91 11.70
N ASP A 35 34.86 -4.12 11.22
CA ASP A 35 34.94 -4.39 9.77
C ASP A 35 33.53 -4.43 9.15
N TRP A 36 32.99 -3.26 8.92
CA TRP A 36 31.64 -3.11 8.36
C TRP A 36 31.56 -3.60 6.89
N GLN A 37 32.66 -3.56 6.15
CA GLN A 37 32.72 -3.98 4.74
C GLN A 37 32.56 -5.48 4.64
N GLU A 38 33.34 -6.23 5.41
CA GLU A 38 33.26 -7.70 5.46
C GLU A 38 31.85 -8.13 5.94
N ARG A 39 31.35 -7.48 6.96
CA ARG A 39 29.98 -7.73 7.45
C ARG A 39 28.91 -7.46 6.42
N LEU A 40 29.04 -6.38 5.63
CA LEU A 40 28.10 -6.05 4.55
C LEU A 40 28.14 -7.13 3.47
N LEU A 41 29.33 -7.57 3.05
CA LEU A 41 29.50 -8.59 2.03
C LEU A 41 28.94 -9.95 2.51
N SER A 42 29.19 -10.32 3.74
CA SER A 42 28.64 -11.56 4.34
C SER A 42 27.11 -11.52 4.34
N LEU A 43 26.49 -10.44 4.82
CA LEU A 43 25.03 -10.28 4.82
C LEU A 43 24.45 -10.25 3.42
N LEU A 44 25.16 -9.67 2.46
CA LEU A 44 24.73 -9.68 1.06
C LEU A 44 24.73 -11.08 0.47
N ALA A 45 25.76 -11.86 0.75
CA ALA A 45 25.83 -13.27 0.33
C ALA A 45 24.66 -14.07 0.92
N ASP A 46 24.39 -13.91 2.23
CA ASP A 46 23.26 -14.57 2.90
C ASP A 46 21.90 -14.23 2.25
N GLU A 47 21.68 -12.96 1.91
CA GLU A 47 20.43 -12.56 1.25
C GLU A 47 20.33 -13.10 -0.18
N ILE A 48 21.46 -13.21 -0.91
CA ILE A 48 21.50 -13.84 -2.23
C ILE A 48 21.14 -15.31 -2.13
N TYR A 49 21.74 -16.05 -1.20
CA TYR A 49 21.42 -17.47 -0.97
C TYR A 49 19.95 -17.68 -0.60
N LYS A 50 19.37 -16.83 0.24
CA LYS A 50 17.93 -16.86 0.55
C LYS A 50 17.06 -16.68 -0.67
N VAL A 51 17.42 -15.75 -1.57
CA VAL A 51 16.67 -15.51 -2.82
C VAL A 51 16.78 -16.71 -3.74
N LEU A 52 18.00 -17.26 -3.91
CA LEU A 52 18.22 -18.46 -4.73
C LEU A 52 17.42 -19.65 -4.21
N GLY A 53 17.39 -19.88 -2.89
CA GLY A 53 16.57 -20.94 -2.29
C GLY A 53 15.08 -20.77 -2.61
N LYS A 54 14.54 -19.57 -2.49
CA LYS A 54 13.14 -19.30 -2.87
C LYS A 54 12.87 -19.51 -4.36
N LEU A 55 13.81 -19.18 -5.24
CA LEU A 55 13.65 -19.43 -6.67
C LEU A 55 13.65 -20.94 -6.97
N GLN A 56 14.48 -21.73 -6.30
CA GLN A 56 14.49 -23.18 -6.42
C GLN A 56 13.17 -23.80 -5.92
N GLU A 57 12.66 -23.35 -4.76
CA GLU A 57 11.37 -23.77 -4.25
C GLU A 57 10.24 -23.45 -5.26
N TYR A 58 10.25 -22.24 -5.82
CA TYR A 58 9.27 -21.85 -6.84
C TYR A 58 9.35 -22.72 -8.09
N GLN A 59 10.56 -22.98 -8.60
CA GLN A 59 10.77 -23.87 -9.74
C GLN A 59 10.26 -25.29 -9.44
N GLY A 60 10.54 -25.82 -8.24
CA GLY A 60 10.01 -27.12 -7.80
C GLY A 60 8.47 -27.16 -7.76
N MET A 61 7.84 -26.09 -7.27
CA MET A 61 6.36 -26.00 -7.29
C MET A 61 5.79 -25.93 -8.69
N MET A 62 6.45 -25.22 -9.61
CA MET A 62 6.02 -25.12 -11.00
C MET A 62 6.14 -26.48 -11.72
N ALA A 63 7.23 -27.23 -11.49
CA ALA A 63 7.41 -28.57 -12.00
C ALA A 63 6.30 -29.52 -11.52
N GLN A 64 6.04 -29.54 -10.20
CA GLN A 64 4.98 -30.37 -9.61
C GLN A 64 3.58 -30.08 -10.18
N ARG A 65 3.32 -28.87 -10.64
CA ARG A 65 2.04 -28.44 -11.22
C ARG A 65 2.00 -28.60 -12.74
N ASN A 66 2.98 -29.22 -13.37
CA ASN A 66 3.16 -29.32 -14.83
C ASN A 66 3.08 -27.95 -15.52
N MET A 67 3.64 -26.93 -14.88
CA MET A 67 3.72 -25.57 -15.40
C MET A 67 5.10 -25.21 -15.94
N ASP A 68 6.02 -26.19 -16.00
CA ASP A 68 7.34 -26.02 -16.58
C ASP A 68 7.23 -25.62 -18.05
N GLY A 69 8.01 -24.62 -18.44
CA GLY A 69 8.06 -24.12 -19.81
C GLY A 69 6.87 -23.27 -20.24
N LYS A 70 5.86 -23.04 -19.36
CA LYS A 70 4.80 -22.08 -19.65
C LYS A 70 5.37 -20.65 -19.57
N GLN A 71 5.33 -19.95 -20.69
CA GLN A 71 5.69 -18.54 -20.71
C GLN A 71 4.65 -17.72 -19.96
N VAL A 72 5.11 -16.95 -18.97
CA VAL A 72 4.33 -15.92 -18.29
C VAL A 72 4.71 -14.58 -18.89
N GLU A 73 3.78 -13.94 -19.58
CA GLU A 73 3.97 -12.56 -20.03
C GLU A 73 3.73 -11.61 -18.85
N ALA A 74 4.73 -10.79 -18.53
CA ALA A 74 4.63 -9.75 -17.53
C ALA A 74 4.80 -8.38 -18.18
N ILE A 75 3.81 -7.49 -18.00
CA ILE A 75 3.90 -6.09 -18.45
C ILE A 75 4.07 -5.22 -17.21
N ILE A 76 5.25 -4.63 -17.06
CA ILE A 76 5.59 -3.77 -15.95
C ILE A 76 5.56 -2.31 -16.42
N LYS A 77 4.69 -1.51 -15.80
CA LYS A 77 4.64 -0.06 -16.01
C LYS A 77 5.16 0.63 -14.75
N ALA A 78 6.44 0.95 -14.75
CA ALA A 78 7.08 1.65 -13.65
C ALA A 78 7.02 3.17 -13.83
N GLY A 79 7.09 3.93 -12.73
CA GLY A 79 7.13 5.40 -12.74
C GLY A 79 5.86 6.07 -13.24
N VAL A 80 4.74 5.36 -13.22
CA VAL A 80 3.46 5.88 -13.71
C VAL A 80 2.55 6.24 -12.55
N ASP A 81 2.04 7.46 -12.59
CA ASP A 81 1.04 7.93 -11.65
C ASP A 81 -0.34 7.29 -11.98
N THR A 82 -0.87 6.53 -11.04
CA THR A 82 -2.14 5.80 -11.21
C THR A 82 -3.32 6.73 -11.51
N VAL A 83 -3.34 7.94 -10.95
CA VAL A 83 -4.42 8.92 -11.20
C VAL A 83 -4.41 9.41 -12.66
N THR A 84 -3.22 9.55 -13.25
CA THR A 84 -3.10 9.93 -14.67
C THR A 84 -3.20 8.72 -15.59
N LEU A 85 -2.72 7.56 -15.17
CA LEU A 85 -2.82 6.30 -15.93
C LEU A 85 -4.27 5.91 -16.18
N SER A 86 -5.14 6.09 -15.19
CA SER A 86 -6.55 5.77 -15.28
C SER A 86 -7.27 6.56 -16.38
N ARG A 87 -6.76 7.74 -16.74
CA ARG A 87 -7.30 8.54 -17.86
C ARG A 87 -6.84 8.07 -19.23
N GLN A 88 -5.79 7.26 -19.28
CA GLN A 88 -5.26 6.67 -20.52
C GLN A 88 -5.85 5.26 -20.69
N VAL A 89 -7.13 5.19 -21.04
CA VAL A 89 -7.83 3.91 -21.24
C VAL A 89 -7.08 3.05 -22.26
N GLN A 90 -6.58 1.92 -21.81
CA GLN A 90 -5.99 0.92 -22.70
C GLN A 90 -7.10 -0.02 -23.17
N LYS A 91 -7.10 -0.35 -24.46
CA LYS A 91 -8.05 -1.32 -25.05
C LYS A 91 -7.90 -2.77 -24.56
N ARG A 92 -6.94 -3.05 -23.66
CA ARG A 92 -6.67 -4.39 -23.17
C ARG A 92 -7.61 -4.73 -22.02
N GLN A 93 -8.27 -5.87 -22.10
CA GLN A 93 -9.13 -6.40 -21.03
C GLN A 93 -8.37 -7.43 -20.19
N TRP A 94 -8.66 -7.43 -18.91
CA TRP A 94 -8.09 -8.32 -17.89
C TRP A 94 -9.19 -9.11 -17.20
N ASP A 95 -8.89 -10.33 -16.78
CA ASP A 95 -9.88 -11.13 -16.05
C ASP A 95 -10.06 -10.59 -14.63
N PHE A 96 -8.96 -10.18 -14.00
CA PHE A 96 -8.94 -9.79 -12.60
C PHE A 96 -8.21 -8.48 -12.38
N LEU A 97 -8.68 -7.71 -11.39
CA LEU A 97 -7.96 -6.62 -10.76
C LEU A 97 -7.70 -7.00 -9.29
N ILE A 98 -6.44 -7.07 -8.90
CA ILE A 98 -6.03 -7.34 -7.52
C ILE A 98 -5.18 -6.17 -7.06
N THR A 99 -5.61 -5.46 -6.02
CA THR A 99 -4.88 -4.30 -5.52
C THR A 99 -5.12 -4.05 -4.04
N SER A 100 -4.12 -3.45 -3.40
CA SER A 100 -4.23 -2.83 -2.09
C SER A 100 -4.01 -1.32 -2.30
N PRO A 101 -5.07 -0.53 -2.49
CA PRO A 101 -4.93 0.91 -2.65
C PRO A 101 -4.33 1.54 -1.39
N PRO A 102 -3.73 2.74 -1.49
CA PRO A 102 -3.20 3.42 -0.31
C PRO A 102 -4.29 3.57 0.76
N TYR A 103 -3.89 3.52 2.02
CA TYR A 103 -4.84 3.63 3.13
C TYR A 103 -5.07 5.09 3.51
N LEU A 104 -6.31 5.42 3.82
CA LEU A 104 -6.65 6.75 4.34
C LEU A 104 -5.93 6.96 5.68
N GLN A 105 -5.01 7.89 5.78
CA GLN A 105 -4.23 8.29 6.96
C GLN A 105 -3.18 7.28 7.49
N ALA A 106 -2.96 6.12 6.84
CA ALA A 106 -2.16 5.09 7.49
C ALA A 106 -0.65 5.16 7.20
N HIS A 107 -0.23 5.58 6.02
CA HIS A 107 1.17 5.48 5.63
C HIS A 107 1.64 6.68 4.79
N GLU A 108 2.68 7.33 5.28
CA GLU A 108 3.53 8.23 4.50
C GLU A 108 4.57 7.35 3.77
N TYR A 109 4.22 6.81 2.61
CA TYR A 109 5.06 5.85 1.89
C TYR A 109 6.43 6.42 1.53
N ILE A 110 6.46 7.66 1.03
CA ILE A 110 7.72 8.33 0.67
C ILE A 110 8.59 8.57 1.91
N ARG A 111 7.99 8.88 3.06
CA ARG A 111 8.72 9.02 4.32
C ARG A 111 9.38 7.71 4.75
N CYS A 112 8.70 6.60 4.58
CA CYS A 112 9.25 5.28 4.88
C CYS A 112 10.32 4.86 3.86
N ALA A 113 10.17 5.26 2.59
CA ALA A 113 11.11 4.97 1.53
C ALA A 113 12.26 5.99 1.43
N LYS A 114 12.26 7.06 2.24
CA LYS A 114 13.20 8.18 2.11
C LYS A 114 14.67 7.74 2.08
N LEU A 115 15.04 6.78 2.93
CA LEU A 115 16.40 6.25 2.95
C LEU A 115 16.74 5.51 1.65
N ASP A 116 15.83 4.69 1.17
CA ASP A 116 16.02 3.92 -0.06
C ASP A 116 16.16 4.85 -1.27
N LEU A 117 15.36 5.93 -1.31
CA LEU A 117 15.42 6.96 -2.35
C LEU A 117 16.77 7.69 -2.35
N PHE A 118 17.33 8.04 -1.18
CA PHE A 118 18.67 8.59 -1.10
C PHE A 118 19.74 7.63 -1.65
N TRP A 119 19.63 6.34 -1.33
CA TRP A 119 20.55 5.33 -1.87
C TRP A 119 20.42 5.14 -3.40
N LEU A 120 19.24 5.44 -3.95
CA LEU A 120 19.00 5.44 -5.39
C LEU A 120 19.43 6.74 -6.08
N GLY A 121 19.97 7.71 -5.32
CA GLY A 121 20.51 8.95 -5.86
C GLY A 121 19.52 10.12 -5.93
N TYR A 122 18.29 9.96 -5.38
CA TYR A 122 17.34 11.06 -5.33
C TYR A 122 17.80 12.16 -4.36
N SER A 123 17.68 13.39 -4.75
CA SER A 123 17.90 14.56 -3.91
C SER A 123 16.76 14.73 -2.91
N GLU A 124 17.00 15.54 -1.87
CA GLU A 124 15.94 15.87 -0.91
C GLU A 124 14.77 16.61 -1.56
N GLU A 125 15.05 17.44 -2.56
CA GLU A 125 14.04 18.20 -3.30
C GLU A 125 13.13 17.25 -4.11
N GLU A 126 13.70 16.30 -4.83
CA GLU A 126 12.96 15.28 -5.57
C GLU A 126 12.09 14.42 -4.63
N ILE A 127 12.63 14.03 -3.48
CA ILE A 127 11.88 13.26 -2.48
C ILE A 127 10.70 14.08 -1.93
N ARG A 128 10.88 15.37 -1.68
CA ARG A 128 9.78 16.25 -1.26
C ARG A 128 8.73 16.41 -2.37
N ALA A 129 9.15 16.47 -3.63
CA ALA A 129 8.22 16.51 -4.76
C ALA A 129 7.40 15.22 -4.86
N LEU A 130 8.02 14.05 -4.71
CA LEU A 130 7.32 12.76 -4.67
C LEU A 130 6.31 12.68 -3.53
N ALA A 131 6.66 13.17 -2.33
CA ALA A 131 5.74 13.16 -1.18
C ALA A 131 4.46 13.98 -1.43
N LYS A 132 4.53 15.03 -2.24
CA LYS A 132 3.35 15.81 -2.62
C LYS A 132 2.40 15.07 -3.57
N LEU A 133 2.85 13.98 -4.18
CA LEU A 133 2.02 13.14 -5.06
C LEU A 133 1.27 12.05 -4.31
N GLU A 134 1.56 11.83 -3.02
CA GLU A 134 0.87 10.83 -2.22
C GLU A 134 -0.59 11.22 -1.94
N LEU A 135 -1.49 10.25 -2.09
CA LEU A 135 -2.84 10.35 -1.55
C LEU A 135 -2.78 10.09 -0.02
N PRO A 136 -3.54 10.84 0.76
CA PRO A 136 -4.57 11.84 0.42
C PRO A 136 -4.05 13.29 0.33
N TYR A 137 -2.75 13.53 0.40
CA TYR A 137 -2.17 14.89 0.49
C TYR A 137 -2.20 15.63 -0.86
N ARG A 138 -2.21 14.89 -1.94
CA ARG A 138 -2.34 15.42 -3.29
C ARG A 138 -3.76 15.95 -3.55
N SER A 139 -3.88 17.14 -4.12
CA SER A 139 -5.15 17.62 -4.66
C SER A 139 -5.52 16.84 -5.93
N VAL A 140 -6.70 16.30 -5.98
CA VAL A 140 -7.25 15.59 -7.14
C VAL A 140 -8.60 16.19 -7.53
N PRO A 141 -8.96 16.18 -8.83
CA PRO A 141 -10.29 16.62 -9.26
C PRO A 141 -11.39 15.79 -8.62
N ALA A 142 -12.47 16.42 -8.23
CA ALA A 142 -13.66 15.73 -7.78
C ALA A 142 -14.22 14.82 -8.89
N VAL A 143 -14.60 13.62 -8.50
CA VAL A 143 -15.26 12.63 -9.37
C VAL A 143 -16.55 12.17 -8.69
N PRO A 144 -17.56 11.71 -9.44
CA PRO A 144 -18.77 11.15 -8.86
C PRO A 144 -18.43 9.92 -7.99
N ILE A 145 -18.92 9.90 -6.76
CA ILE A 145 -18.83 8.76 -5.86
C ILE A 145 -20.26 8.33 -5.50
N TYR A 146 -20.61 7.14 -5.90
CA TYR A 146 -21.96 6.59 -5.74
C TYR A 146 -22.02 5.81 -4.42
N SER A 147 -22.04 6.54 -3.29
CA SER A 147 -22.12 5.93 -1.95
C SER A 147 -22.78 6.91 -0.97
N GLU A 148 -23.93 6.53 -0.46
CA GLU A 148 -24.61 7.27 0.61
C GLU A 148 -23.74 7.35 1.89
N THR A 149 -23.00 6.30 2.15
CA THR A 149 -22.06 6.25 3.28
C THR A 149 -20.95 7.27 3.13
N PHE A 150 -20.41 7.47 1.92
CA PHE A 150 -19.43 8.51 1.63
C PHE A 150 -19.99 9.90 1.92
N GLU A 151 -21.17 10.22 1.37
CA GLU A 151 -21.82 11.53 1.54
C GLU A 151 -22.13 11.84 3.00
N ARG A 152 -22.65 10.84 3.73
CA ARG A 152 -22.94 10.97 5.17
C ARG A 152 -21.68 11.27 5.96
N TRP A 153 -20.59 10.56 5.70
CA TRP A 153 -19.34 10.81 6.39
C TRP A 153 -18.75 12.17 6.03
N GLN A 154 -18.79 12.52 4.74
CA GLN A 154 -18.32 13.82 4.25
C GLN A 154 -19.04 14.97 4.95
N SER A 155 -20.36 14.89 5.13
CA SER A 155 -21.16 15.92 5.79
C SER A 155 -20.87 16.08 7.30
N GLN A 156 -20.32 15.05 7.94
CA GLN A 156 -19.97 15.05 9.36
C GLN A 156 -18.56 15.60 9.65
N ILE A 157 -17.78 15.87 8.62
CA ILE A 157 -16.41 16.40 8.78
C ILE A 157 -16.47 17.93 8.65
N ASP A 158 -16.52 18.62 9.80
CA ASP A 158 -16.57 20.08 9.84
C ASP A 158 -15.22 20.75 9.51
N GLU A 159 -14.10 20.09 9.88
CA GLU A 159 -12.77 20.64 9.70
C GLU A 159 -12.34 20.60 8.23
N PRO A 160 -12.10 21.78 7.58
CA PRO A 160 -11.83 21.83 6.13
C PRO A 160 -10.60 21.04 5.70
N SER A 161 -9.58 20.98 6.55
CA SER A 161 -8.34 20.22 6.25
C SER A 161 -8.58 18.72 6.24
N LEU A 162 -9.30 18.19 7.21
CA LEU A 162 -9.67 16.77 7.27
C LEU A 162 -10.66 16.40 6.16
N ARG A 163 -11.62 17.27 5.86
CA ARG A 163 -12.56 17.06 4.77
C ARG A 163 -11.82 16.97 3.44
N ARG A 164 -10.85 17.86 3.18
CA ARG A 164 -10.01 17.81 1.97
C ARG A 164 -9.23 16.51 1.86
N LEU A 165 -8.64 16.03 2.98
CA LEU A 165 -7.94 14.74 2.99
C LEU A 165 -8.87 13.58 2.67
N TYR A 166 -10.07 13.57 3.25
CA TYR A 166 -11.11 12.59 2.99
C TYR A 166 -11.51 12.59 1.51
N ASP A 167 -11.83 13.76 0.98
CA ASP A 167 -12.25 13.95 -0.42
C ASP A 167 -11.14 13.52 -1.40
N ASN A 168 -9.92 14.02 -1.21
CA ASN A 168 -8.78 13.68 -2.08
C ASN A 168 -8.51 12.18 -2.09
N TYR A 169 -8.64 11.51 -0.94
CA TYR A 169 -8.46 10.08 -0.87
C TYR A 169 -9.48 9.33 -1.74
N PHE A 170 -10.76 9.57 -1.51
CA PHE A 170 -11.80 8.86 -2.23
C PHE A 170 -11.86 9.25 -3.71
N TYR A 171 -11.73 10.52 -4.04
CA TYR A 171 -11.67 10.96 -5.44
C TYR A 171 -10.48 10.37 -6.18
N GLY A 172 -9.30 10.30 -5.54
CA GLY A 172 -8.12 9.72 -6.15
C GLY A 172 -8.22 8.20 -6.32
N VAL A 173 -8.59 7.50 -5.26
CA VAL A 173 -8.62 6.03 -5.26
C VAL A 173 -9.80 5.50 -6.08
N LEU A 174 -11.03 5.95 -5.79
CA LEU A 174 -12.22 5.46 -6.51
C LEU A 174 -12.24 5.95 -7.94
N GLY A 175 -11.78 7.17 -8.22
CA GLY A 175 -11.64 7.66 -9.59
C GLY A 175 -10.71 6.79 -10.44
N ALA A 176 -9.53 6.43 -9.90
CA ALA A 176 -8.60 5.54 -10.59
C ALA A 176 -9.16 4.13 -10.76
N LEU A 177 -9.74 3.58 -9.70
CA LEU A 177 -10.29 2.22 -9.72
C LEU A 177 -11.52 2.11 -10.63
N THR A 178 -12.35 3.15 -10.74
CA THR A 178 -13.50 3.18 -11.64
C THR A 178 -13.05 2.99 -13.09
N VAL A 179 -12.06 3.78 -13.53
CA VAL A 179 -11.54 3.67 -14.90
C VAL A 179 -10.87 2.31 -15.15
N LEU A 180 -10.08 1.81 -14.18
CA LEU A 180 -9.47 0.49 -14.29
C LEU A 180 -10.50 -0.63 -14.31
N SER A 181 -11.61 -0.47 -13.58
CA SER A 181 -12.68 -1.46 -13.51
C SER A 181 -13.37 -1.72 -14.85
N GLU A 182 -13.39 -0.72 -15.74
CA GLU A 182 -13.95 -0.86 -17.09
C GLU A 182 -13.20 -1.91 -17.93
N GLN A 183 -11.94 -2.17 -17.60
CA GLN A 183 -11.07 -3.13 -18.29
C GLN A 183 -11.12 -4.53 -17.67
N VAL A 184 -11.86 -4.71 -16.58
CA VAL A 184 -11.93 -5.97 -15.84
C VAL A 184 -13.18 -6.75 -16.25
N ARG A 185 -12.99 -8.02 -16.66
CA ARG A 185 -14.06 -8.86 -17.15
C ARG A 185 -14.78 -9.67 -16.06
N GLN A 186 -14.05 -10.10 -15.02
CA GLN A 186 -14.59 -11.08 -14.07
C GLN A 186 -14.70 -10.51 -12.65
N ARG A 187 -13.56 -10.27 -11.98
CA ARG A 187 -13.56 -9.88 -10.55
C ARG A 187 -12.56 -8.83 -10.20
N MET A 188 -12.89 -8.06 -9.16
CA MET A 188 -11.97 -7.18 -8.46
C MET A 188 -11.78 -7.67 -7.03
N PHE A 189 -10.52 -7.68 -6.58
CA PHE A 189 -10.08 -8.03 -5.24
C PHE A 189 -9.40 -6.81 -4.62
N LEU A 190 -10.09 -6.12 -3.73
CA LEU A 190 -9.67 -4.85 -3.17
C LEU A 190 -9.35 -5.02 -1.69
N PHE A 191 -8.05 -4.98 -1.35
CA PHE A 191 -7.61 -5.00 0.04
C PHE A 191 -7.69 -3.58 0.61
N VAL A 192 -8.59 -3.34 1.54
CA VAL A 192 -8.81 -2.04 2.14
C VAL A 192 -8.57 -2.09 3.65
N GLY A 193 -7.77 -1.15 4.13
CA GLY A 193 -7.48 -1.01 5.54
C GLY A 193 -8.52 -0.16 6.27
N ARG A 194 -8.68 -0.40 7.56
CA ARG A 194 -9.45 0.50 8.42
C ARG A 194 -8.73 1.83 8.59
N ALA A 195 -9.50 2.90 8.57
CA ALA A 195 -9.03 4.21 8.98
C ALA A 195 -10.01 4.82 9.98
N SER A 196 -9.56 5.82 10.75
CA SER A 196 -10.42 6.52 11.69
C SER A 196 -10.20 8.02 11.53
N ILE A 197 -11.28 8.78 11.50
CA ILE A 197 -11.26 10.24 11.58
C ILE A 197 -11.81 10.64 12.95
N ARG A 198 -11.03 11.38 13.75
CA ARG A 198 -11.38 11.76 15.13
C ARG A 198 -11.83 10.55 15.99
N SER A 199 -11.07 9.46 15.89
CA SER A 199 -11.36 8.19 16.57
C SER A 199 -12.62 7.46 16.10
N GLN A 200 -13.34 7.96 15.12
CA GLN A 200 -14.49 7.31 14.51
C GLN A 200 -14.02 6.45 13.30
N PRO A 201 -14.36 5.16 13.26
CA PRO A 201 -13.96 4.29 12.16
C PRO A 201 -14.70 4.63 10.87
N VAL A 202 -13.95 4.95 9.81
CA VAL A 202 -14.52 5.16 8.47
C VAL A 202 -14.78 3.81 7.81
N PRO A 203 -15.99 3.51 7.38
CA PRO A 203 -16.35 2.22 6.76
C PRO A 203 -15.93 2.18 5.27
N ILE A 204 -14.62 2.12 5.02
CA ILE A 204 -14.04 2.19 3.68
C ILE A 204 -14.54 1.04 2.80
N ASP A 205 -14.59 -0.16 3.33
CA ASP A 205 -15.09 -1.35 2.67
C ASP A 205 -16.54 -1.17 2.17
N ARG A 206 -17.40 -0.56 2.98
CA ARG A 206 -18.77 -0.25 2.61
C ARG A 206 -18.85 0.82 1.52
N ILE A 207 -18.06 1.90 1.62
CA ILE A 207 -18.03 2.96 0.61
C ILE A 207 -17.61 2.39 -0.76
N PHE A 208 -16.57 1.54 -0.79
CA PHE A 208 -16.14 0.87 -2.00
C PHE A 208 -17.22 -0.05 -2.57
N THR A 209 -17.86 -0.84 -1.71
CA THR A 209 -18.94 -1.76 -2.11
C THR A 209 -20.11 -1.00 -2.70
N GLU A 210 -20.60 0.04 -2.04
CA GLU A 210 -21.72 0.88 -2.51
C GLU A 210 -21.40 1.49 -3.88
N HIS A 211 -20.20 2.10 -4.00
CA HIS A 211 -19.77 2.76 -5.23
C HIS A 211 -19.74 1.79 -6.42
N PHE A 212 -19.08 0.65 -6.29
CA PHE A 212 -18.96 -0.29 -7.39
C PHE A 212 -20.27 -1.04 -7.66
N THR A 213 -21.11 -1.25 -6.66
CA THR A 213 -22.43 -1.83 -6.86
C THR A 213 -23.32 -0.92 -7.70
N ALA A 214 -23.26 0.38 -7.47
CA ALA A 214 -23.95 1.38 -8.29
C ALA A 214 -23.43 1.43 -9.75
N LEU A 215 -22.17 1.06 -9.96
CA LEU A 215 -21.55 0.93 -11.29
C LEU A 215 -21.79 -0.44 -11.97
N GLY A 216 -22.69 -1.24 -11.42
CA GLY A 216 -23.10 -2.53 -12.04
C GLY A 216 -22.27 -3.73 -11.61
N TRP A 217 -21.41 -3.61 -10.60
CA TRP A 217 -20.73 -4.75 -10.01
C TRP A 217 -21.65 -5.43 -8.97
N LYS A 218 -21.46 -6.74 -8.76
CA LYS A 218 -22.13 -7.50 -7.70
C LYS A 218 -21.13 -7.71 -6.56
N HIS A 219 -21.49 -7.31 -5.35
CA HIS A 219 -20.74 -7.67 -4.16
C HIS A 219 -20.85 -9.19 -3.93
N GLU A 220 -19.73 -9.88 -3.97
CA GLU A 220 -19.66 -11.34 -3.77
C GLU A 220 -19.38 -11.67 -2.30
N ALA A 221 -18.37 -11.03 -1.71
CA ALA A 221 -18.00 -11.21 -0.31
C ALA A 221 -17.13 -10.07 0.20
N THR A 222 -17.10 -9.89 1.52
CA THR A 222 -16.05 -9.14 2.22
C THR A 222 -15.43 -10.06 3.25
N LEU A 223 -14.17 -10.47 3.01
CA LEU A 223 -13.42 -11.27 3.97
C LEU A 223 -12.71 -10.34 4.94
N ILE A 224 -12.67 -10.73 6.21
CA ILE A 224 -12.05 -9.95 7.28
C ILE A 224 -10.80 -10.69 7.74
N ASP A 225 -9.63 -10.08 7.50
CA ASP A 225 -8.37 -10.57 8.05
C ASP A 225 -8.07 -9.89 9.39
N LYS A 226 -7.89 -10.72 10.41
CA LYS A 226 -7.43 -10.26 11.72
C LYS A 226 -5.91 -10.26 11.75
N ILE A 227 -5.33 -9.08 11.85
CA ILE A 227 -3.87 -8.91 11.90
C ILE A 227 -3.35 -9.44 13.24
N VAL A 228 -2.97 -10.73 13.28
CA VAL A 228 -2.55 -11.44 14.50
C VAL A 228 -1.08 -11.21 14.83
N ALA A 229 -0.22 -11.09 13.83
CA ALA A 229 1.24 -10.99 14.00
C ALA A 229 1.71 -9.54 13.88
N ARG A 230 1.79 -8.83 14.99
CA ARG A 230 2.43 -7.51 15.05
C ARG A 230 3.71 -7.59 15.86
N THR A 231 4.81 -7.77 15.16
CA THR A 231 6.16 -7.71 15.76
C THR A 231 6.55 -6.30 16.21
N LEU A 232 5.87 -5.27 15.70
CA LEU A 232 6.30 -3.88 15.86
C LEU A 232 6.04 -3.27 17.24
N PHE A 233 4.96 -3.61 17.93
CA PHE A 233 4.71 -3.08 19.29
C PHE A 233 3.79 -4.00 20.08
N LYS A 234 4.29 -4.55 21.18
CA LYS A 234 3.46 -5.20 22.21
C LYS A 234 2.83 -4.19 23.19
N ALA A 235 3.14 -2.90 23.04
CA ALA A 235 2.66 -1.87 23.95
C ALA A 235 1.22 -1.46 23.61
N GLU A 236 0.32 -1.50 24.58
CA GLU A 236 -1.07 -1.02 24.47
C GLU A 236 -1.15 0.49 24.29
N MET A 237 -0.11 1.20 24.70
CA MET A 237 0.00 2.66 24.61
C MET A 237 1.05 3.05 23.59
N ASN A 238 0.76 4.08 22.81
CA ASN A 238 1.75 4.68 21.91
C ASN A 238 2.83 5.38 22.75
N PRO A 239 4.08 4.92 22.73
CA PRO A 239 5.13 5.49 23.59
C PRO A 239 5.49 6.94 23.25
N ALA A 240 5.11 7.43 22.06
CA ALA A 240 5.38 8.81 21.65
C ALA A 240 4.29 9.80 22.09
N THR A 241 3.05 9.34 22.24
CA THR A 241 1.89 10.21 22.57
C THR A 241 1.26 9.89 23.91
N GLY A 242 1.61 8.76 24.52
CA GLY A 242 0.98 8.29 25.77
C GLY A 242 -0.51 7.89 25.62
N LEU A 243 -1.04 7.91 24.40
CA LEU A 243 -2.43 7.56 24.13
C LEU A 243 -2.56 6.07 23.80
N LYS A 244 -3.75 5.52 24.03
CA LYS A 244 -4.07 4.14 23.64
C LYS A 244 -3.84 3.96 22.14
N ASP A 245 -3.16 2.88 21.78
CA ASP A 245 -2.83 2.60 20.39
C ASP A 245 -4.05 2.06 19.63
N HIS A 246 -4.59 2.89 18.76
CA HIS A 246 -5.70 2.54 17.88
C HIS A 246 -5.24 1.99 16.52
N ARG A 247 -4.18 1.17 16.52
CA ARG A 247 -3.73 0.53 15.28
C ARG A 247 -4.84 -0.31 14.66
N MET A 248 -4.79 -0.35 13.35
CA MET A 248 -5.66 -1.19 12.54
C MET A 248 -5.56 -2.65 12.99
N ALA A 249 -6.68 -3.20 13.49
CA ALA A 249 -6.74 -4.57 13.97
C ALA A 249 -7.18 -5.55 12.88
N THR A 250 -7.79 -5.05 11.82
CA THR A 250 -8.37 -5.84 10.74
C THR A 250 -8.17 -5.16 9.41
N GLU A 251 -7.99 -5.96 8.36
CA GLU A 251 -8.07 -5.57 6.97
C GLU A 251 -9.27 -6.25 6.33
N TYR A 252 -9.78 -5.67 5.26
CA TYR A 252 -10.91 -6.20 4.51
C TYR A 252 -10.47 -6.53 3.10
N LEU A 253 -10.85 -7.69 2.60
CA LEU A 253 -10.80 -8.03 1.20
C LEU A 253 -12.21 -7.96 0.64
N VAL A 254 -12.50 -6.89 -0.08
CA VAL A 254 -13.76 -6.71 -0.81
C VAL A 254 -13.63 -7.42 -2.15
N ILE A 255 -14.53 -8.35 -2.42
CA ILE A 255 -14.62 -9.13 -3.66
C ILE A 255 -15.86 -8.70 -4.42
N LEU A 256 -15.62 -8.18 -5.62
CA LEU A 256 -16.66 -7.71 -6.52
C LEU A 256 -16.62 -8.53 -7.81
N ARG A 257 -17.77 -9.01 -8.28
CA ARG A 257 -17.92 -9.75 -9.53
C ARG A 257 -18.65 -8.89 -10.57
N ARG A 258 -18.19 -8.94 -11.81
CA ARG A 258 -18.95 -8.33 -12.92
C ARG A 258 -20.31 -8.96 -13.01
N ARG A 259 -21.35 -8.16 -13.21
CA ARG A 259 -22.67 -8.74 -13.57
C ARG A 259 -22.56 -9.28 -14.97
N ASP A 260 -23.01 -10.53 -15.18
CA ASP A 260 -23.11 -11.11 -16.50
C ASP A 260 -24.17 -10.32 -17.28
N GLU A 261 -23.88 -9.99 -18.55
CA GLU A 261 -24.83 -9.27 -19.42
C GLU A 261 -26.06 -10.11 -19.75
N HIS A 262 -26.04 -11.39 -19.37
CA HIS A 262 -27.15 -12.33 -19.53
C HIS A 262 -27.70 -12.65 -18.14
N GLY A 263 -28.72 -11.90 -17.76
CA GLY A 263 -29.30 -11.86 -16.42
C GLY A 263 -29.60 -13.21 -15.78
N GLU A 264 -29.14 -13.37 -14.56
CA GLU A 264 -29.90 -13.90 -13.41
C GLU A 264 -29.46 -13.20 -12.14
#